data_38d6025efb1a4d9cf8c863e9234fde3b
#
_entry.id   38d6025efb1a4d9cf8c863e9234fde3b
#
_cell.length_a   1.000
_cell.length_b   1.000
_cell.length_c   1.000
_cell.angle_alpha   90.00
_cell.angle_beta   90.00
_cell.angle_gamma   90.00
#
_symmetry.space_group_name_H-M   'P 1'
#
loop_
_entity.id
_entity.type
_entity.pdbx_description
1 polymer ?
#
loop_
_entity_poly.entity_id
_entity_poly.type
_entity_poly.pdbx_seq_one_letter_code
_entity_poly.pdbx_strand_id
1 'polypeptide(L)'
;MKVFLDTNILLDYGQMRDDFNYAKVIMELGERHEIELYASYLSYANMGYILRHYPKEDMWALIRDMREGIHVLPNGSAQLDSTLAHSPVKDYEDLLQYQCAIEGGCDMIVTNNKRDFLEFSTIPIYTSKEFLLYYFHSK
;
A
#
# COMPACT_ATOMS: atom_id res chain seq x y z
N MET A 1 10.44 6.61 -9.54
CA MET A 1 10.26 6.16 -8.15
C MET A 1 8.98 5.33 -8.07
N LYS A 2 9.14 4.08 -7.65
CA LYS A 2 8.02 3.14 -7.51
C LYS A 2 7.68 2.98 -6.03
N VAL A 3 6.48 3.42 -5.65
CA VAL A 3 6.05 3.52 -4.26
C VAL A 3 4.91 2.53 -4.02
N PHE A 4 5.13 1.57 -3.13
CA PHE A 4 4.11 0.60 -2.74
C PHE A 4 3.29 1.15 -1.58
N LEU A 5 1.98 1.12 -1.72
CA LEU A 5 1.04 1.59 -0.70
C LEU A 5 0.42 0.39 0.02
N ASP A 6 0.59 0.33 1.33
CA ASP A 6 -0.11 -0.65 2.16
C ASP A 6 -1.61 -0.30 2.22
N THR A 7 -2.43 -1.29 2.55
CA THR A 7 -3.89 -1.15 2.58
C THR A 7 -4.35 0.04 3.42
N ASN A 8 -3.73 0.27 4.58
CA ASN A 8 -4.15 1.34 5.48
C ASN A 8 -3.98 2.74 4.86
N ILE A 9 -3.00 2.92 3.96
CA ILE A 9 -2.83 4.20 3.27
C ILE A 9 -3.99 4.44 2.29
N LEU A 10 -4.37 3.41 1.55
CA LEU A 10 -5.50 3.49 0.64
C LEU A 10 -6.79 3.81 1.40
N LEU A 11 -6.98 3.18 2.56
CA LEU A 11 -8.15 3.41 3.39
C LEU A 11 -8.15 4.80 4.03
N ASP A 12 -7.00 5.33 4.40
CA ASP A 12 -6.90 6.71 4.88
C ASP A 12 -7.45 7.68 3.84
N TYR A 13 -7.14 7.43 2.58
CA TYR A 13 -7.66 8.23 1.48
C TYR A 13 -9.16 7.97 1.25
N GLY A 14 -9.54 6.71 1.07
CA GLY A 14 -10.91 6.35 0.70
C GLY A 14 -11.93 6.64 1.79
N GLN A 15 -11.57 6.41 3.06
CA GLN A 15 -12.44 6.62 4.21
C GLN A 15 -12.24 7.96 4.90
N MET A 16 -11.37 8.82 4.35
CA MET A 16 -11.04 10.13 4.90
C MET A 16 -10.67 10.05 6.38
N ARG A 17 -9.77 9.10 6.73
CA ARG A 17 -9.30 8.90 8.09
C ARG A 17 -8.28 9.97 8.49
N ASP A 18 -7.74 9.86 9.72
CA ASP A 18 -6.88 10.89 10.32
C ASP A 18 -5.75 11.39 9.43
N ASP A 19 -5.09 10.49 8.69
CA ASP A 19 -3.98 10.85 7.80
C ASP A 19 -4.42 11.08 6.35
N PHE A 20 -5.69 11.36 6.13
CA PHE A 20 -6.26 11.60 4.80
C PHE A 20 -5.48 12.63 4.00
N ASN A 21 -5.08 13.74 4.64
CA ASN A 21 -4.40 14.83 3.91
C ASN A 21 -3.07 14.37 3.32
N TYR A 22 -2.33 13.55 4.05
CA TYR A 22 -1.06 12.99 3.54
C TYR A 22 -1.32 12.00 2.42
N ALA A 23 -2.28 11.10 2.61
CA ALA A 23 -2.64 10.11 1.60
C ALA A 23 -3.12 10.80 0.32
N LYS A 24 -3.91 11.85 0.44
CA LYS A 24 -4.41 12.63 -0.70
C LYS A 24 -3.27 13.21 -1.53
N VAL A 25 -2.28 13.80 -0.88
CA VAL A 25 -1.12 14.38 -1.59
C VAL A 25 -0.35 13.28 -2.32
N ILE A 26 -0.17 12.11 -1.70
CA ILE A 26 0.49 10.98 -2.34
C ILE A 26 -0.28 10.55 -3.60
N MET A 27 -1.60 10.44 -3.49
CA MET A 27 -2.44 10.06 -4.64
C MET A 27 -2.34 11.10 -5.76
N GLU A 28 -2.31 12.38 -5.42
CA GLU A 28 -2.15 13.46 -6.40
C GLU A 28 -0.80 13.41 -7.13
N LEU A 29 0.26 13.07 -6.40
CA LEU A 29 1.59 12.89 -7.01
C LEU A 29 1.56 11.74 -8.03
N GLY A 30 0.83 10.67 -7.72
CA GLY A 30 0.63 9.57 -8.65
C GLY A 30 -0.16 9.98 -9.89
N GLU A 31 -1.23 10.73 -9.71
CA GLU A 31 -2.06 11.23 -10.82
C GLU A 31 -1.28 12.13 -11.75
N ARG A 32 -0.35 12.90 -11.21
CA ARG A 32 0.52 13.79 -12.01
C ARG A 32 1.70 13.07 -12.64
N HIS A 33 1.81 11.76 -12.43
CA HIS A 33 2.93 10.94 -12.92
C HIS A 33 4.30 11.40 -12.39
N GLU A 34 4.31 12.04 -11.22
CA GLU A 34 5.55 12.41 -10.55
C GLU A 34 6.16 11.23 -9.80
N ILE A 35 5.30 10.30 -9.39
CA ILE A 35 5.70 9.00 -8.82
C ILE A 35 4.79 7.92 -9.41
N GLU A 36 5.24 6.66 -9.34
CA GLU A 36 4.41 5.52 -9.74
C GLU A 36 3.91 4.82 -8.48
N LEU A 37 2.58 4.74 -8.35
CA LEU A 37 1.94 4.11 -7.19
C LEU A 37 1.60 2.65 -7.49
N TYR A 38 1.90 1.80 -6.53
CA TYR A 38 1.64 0.35 -6.59
C TYR A 38 0.89 -0.10 -5.34
N ALA A 39 0.04 -1.08 -5.51
CA ALA A 39 -0.60 -1.77 -4.39
C ALA A 39 -0.81 -3.23 -4.78
N SER A 40 -1.04 -4.09 -3.81
CA SER A 40 -1.26 -5.51 -4.08
C SER A 40 -2.72 -5.82 -4.37
N TYR A 41 -2.96 -6.86 -5.14
CA TYR A 41 -4.29 -7.42 -5.32
C TYR A 41 -4.91 -7.78 -3.96
N LEU A 42 -4.10 -8.27 -3.03
CA LEU A 42 -4.54 -8.62 -1.67
C LEU A 42 -5.23 -7.45 -0.97
N SER A 43 -4.72 -6.23 -1.13
CA SER A 43 -5.35 -5.04 -0.54
C SER A 43 -6.78 -4.87 -1.04
N TYR A 44 -7.01 -5.05 -2.34
CA TYR A 44 -8.35 -4.89 -2.91
C TYR A 44 -9.29 -6.02 -2.51
N ALA A 45 -8.78 -7.23 -2.38
CA ALA A 45 -9.57 -8.34 -1.86
C ALA A 45 -10.00 -8.09 -0.42
N ASN A 46 -9.09 -7.58 0.42
CA ASN A 46 -9.38 -7.28 1.81
C ASN A 46 -10.36 -6.10 1.97
N MET A 47 -10.34 -5.15 1.04
CA MET A 47 -11.26 -4.00 1.09
C MET A 47 -12.72 -4.42 1.06
N GLY A 48 -13.07 -5.46 0.31
CA GLY A 48 -14.43 -5.97 0.29
C GLY A 48 -14.94 -6.37 1.67
N TYR A 49 -14.07 -6.99 2.46
CA TYR A 49 -14.39 -7.36 3.83
C TYR A 49 -14.39 -6.14 4.76
N ILE A 50 -13.37 -5.30 4.68
CA ILE A 50 -13.22 -4.12 5.54
C ILE A 50 -14.39 -3.16 5.37
N LEU A 51 -14.83 -2.96 4.13
CA LEU A 51 -15.88 -2.01 3.77
C LEU A 51 -17.28 -2.64 3.73
N ARG A 52 -17.44 -3.85 4.25
CA ARG A 52 -18.70 -4.61 4.14
C ARG A 52 -19.91 -3.93 4.80
N HIS A 53 -19.66 -2.98 5.69
CA HIS A 53 -20.72 -2.24 6.38
C HIS A 53 -21.31 -1.10 5.54
N TYR A 54 -20.63 -0.69 4.49
CA TYR A 54 -21.15 0.34 3.60
C TYR A 54 -22.23 -0.24 2.68
N PRO A 55 -23.19 0.58 2.22
CA PRO A 55 -24.05 0.18 1.12
C PRO A 55 -23.21 -0.24 -0.07
N LYS A 56 -23.65 -1.23 -0.82
CA LYS A 56 -22.83 -1.82 -1.90
C LYS A 56 -22.39 -0.79 -2.95
N GLU A 57 -23.24 0.16 -3.27
CA GLU A 57 -22.92 1.21 -4.25
C GLU A 57 -21.77 2.08 -3.75
N ASP A 58 -21.78 2.41 -2.46
CA ASP A 58 -20.75 3.23 -1.84
C ASP A 58 -19.42 2.46 -1.74
N MET A 59 -19.48 1.17 -1.37
CA MET A 59 -18.28 0.33 -1.30
C MET A 59 -17.61 0.23 -2.67
N TRP A 60 -18.38 -0.03 -3.71
CA TRP A 60 -17.84 -0.13 -5.08
C TRP A 60 -17.22 1.18 -5.54
N ALA A 61 -17.88 2.31 -5.24
CA ALA A 61 -17.35 3.63 -5.60
C ALA A 61 -16.03 3.92 -4.88
N LEU A 62 -15.94 3.60 -3.59
CA LEU A 62 -14.73 3.78 -2.80
C LEU A 62 -13.57 2.95 -3.35
N ILE A 63 -13.84 1.69 -3.69
CA ILE A 63 -12.80 0.81 -4.23
C ILE A 63 -12.31 1.32 -5.58
N ARG A 64 -13.23 1.79 -6.43
CA ARG A 64 -12.84 2.38 -7.71
C ARG A 64 -11.94 3.59 -7.52
N ASP A 65 -12.27 4.47 -6.57
CA ASP A 65 -11.46 5.65 -6.27
C ASP A 65 -10.06 5.27 -5.78
N MET A 66 -9.97 4.22 -4.95
CA MET A 66 -8.70 3.75 -4.44
C MET A 66 -7.91 2.93 -5.46
N ARG A 67 -8.51 2.56 -6.59
CA ARG A 67 -7.88 1.80 -7.66
C ARG A 67 -7.28 2.68 -8.73
N GLU A 68 -7.87 3.84 -8.96
CA GLU A 68 -7.50 4.71 -10.06
C GLU A 68 -6.08 5.26 -9.87
N GLY A 69 -5.29 5.21 -10.95
CA GLY A 69 -3.92 5.70 -10.91
C GLY A 69 -2.93 4.79 -10.21
N ILE A 70 -3.35 3.58 -9.82
CA ILE A 70 -2.50 2.64 -9.09
C ILE A 70 -2.25 1.40 -9.94
N HIS A 71 -0.98 0.97 -10.01
CA HIS A 71 -0.61 -0.30 -10.62
C HIS A 71 -0.83 -1.41 -9.61
N VAL A 72 -1.70 -2.36 -9.95
CA VAL A 72 -2.03 -3.48 -9.05
C VAL A 72 -1.09 -4.64 -9.32
N LEU A 73 -0.35 -5.04 -8.28
CA LEU A 73 0.58 -6.15 -8.33
C LEU A 73 -0.13 -7.45 -7.94
N PRO A 74 0.23 -8.58 -8.58
CA PRO A 74 -0.42 -9.85 -8.26
C PRO A 74 -0.02 -10.39 -6.89
N ASN A 75 -0.95 -11.11 -6.25
CA ASN A 75 -0.67 -11.98 -5.12
C ASN A 75 -1.04 -13.40 -5.55
N GLY A 76 -0.09 -14.12 -6.08
CA GLY A 76 -0.28 -15.48 -6.57
C GLY A 76 0.68 -16.44 -5.90
N SER A 77 0.89 -17.58 -6.56
CA SER A 77 1.76 -18.65 -6.06
C SER A 77 3.18 -18.16 -5.77
N ALA A 78 3.74 -17.31 -6.64
CA ALA A 78 5.11 -16.81 -6.46
C ALA A 78 5.27 -16.06 -5.15
N GLN A 79 4.35 -15.14 -4.84
CA GLN A 79 4.39 -14.34 -3.62
C GLN A 79 4.14 -15.21 -2.39
N LEU A 80 3.23 -16.16 -2.48
CA LEU A 80 2.96 -17.09 -1.40
C LEU A 80 4.18 -17.96 -1.11
N ASP A 81 4.79 -18.51 -2.15
CA ASP A 81 5.97 -19.37 -1.99
C ASP A 81 7.14 -18.62 -1.38
N SER A 82 7.38 -17.37 -1.82
CA SER A 82 8.43 -16.52 -1.25
C SER A 82 8.16 -16.23 0.22
N THR A 83 6.90 -16.00 0.59
CA THR A 83 6.51 -15.78 1.98
C THR A 83 6.74 -17.01 2.82
N LEU A 84 6.33 -18.17 2.33
CA LEU A 84 6.47 -19.44 3.08
C LEU A 84 7.93 -19.91 3.17
N ALA A 85 8.80 -19.46 2.26
CA ALA A 85 10.22 -19.75 2.31
C ALA A 85 10.96 -18.90 3.35
N HIS A 86 10.36 -17.79 3.78
CA HIS A 86 10.93 -16.92 4.81
C HIS A 86 10.76 -17.56 6.20
N SER A 87 11.64 -17.21 7.14
CA SER A 87 11.43 -17.62 8.53
C SER A 87 10.16 -16.95 9.07
N PRO A 88 9.44 -17.62 10.01
CA PRO A 88 8.20 -17.06 10.54
C PRO A 88 8.38 -15.66 11.13
N VAL A 89 7.44 -14.77 10.81
CA VAL A 89 7.37 -13.41 11.35
C VAL A 89 6.06 -13.23 12.09
N LYS A 90 5.95 -12.15 12.85
CA LYS A 90 4.76 -11.86 13.64
C LYS A 90 3.52 -11.66 12.78
N ASP A 91 3.64 -10.90 11.69
CA ASP A 91 2.51 -10.58 10.82
C ASP A 91 2.71 -11.19 9.43
N TYR A 92 2.02 -12.32 9.22
CA TYR A 92 2.07 -13.06 7.96
C TYR A 92 1.59 -12.22 6.77
N GLU A 93 0.52 -11.45 6.96
CA GLU A 93 -0.04 -10.64 5.88
C GLU A 93 0.91 -9.52 5.45
N ASP A 94 1.60 -8.90 6.40
CA ASP A 94 2.57 -7.86 6.09
C ASP A 94 3.75 -8.43 5.31
N LEU A 95 4.16 -9.65 5.60
CA LEU A 95 5.22 -10.30 4.83
C LEU A 95 4.75 -10.59 3.40
N LEU A 96 3.49 -11.01 3.20
CA LEU A 96 2.91 -11.17 1.86
C LEU A 96 2.95 -9.85 1.09
N GLN A 97 2.57 -8.74 1.73
CA GLN A 97 2.62 -7.42 1.12
C GLN A 97 4.06 -7.04 0.74
N TYR A 98 4.99 -7.29 1.64
CA TYR A 98 6.40 -7.01 1.39
C TYR A 98 6.92 -7.79 0.18
N GLN A 99 6.65 -9.09 0.10
CA GLN A 99 7.09 -9.91 -1.03
C GLN A 99 6.48 -9.41 -2.34
N CYS A 100 5.23 -8.98 -2.29
CA CYS A 100 4.57 -8.38 -3.46
C CYS A 100 5.31 -7.12 -3.92
N ALA A 101 5.66 -6.24 -2.99
CA ALA A 101 6.38 -5.00 -3.29
C ALA A 101 7.77 -5.28 -3.88
N ILE A 102 8.51 -6.22 -3.29
CA ILE A 102 9.85 -6.59 -3.74
C ILE A 102 9.80 -7.18 -5.16
N GLU A 103 8.91 -8.13 -5.40
CA GLU A 103 8.80 -8.77 -6.71
C GLU A 103 8.29 -7.81 -7.78
N GLY A 104 7.52 -6.80 -7.38
CA GLY A 104 7.08 -5.72 -8.26
C GLY A 104 8.15 -4.66 -8.54
N GLY A 105 9.31 -4.77 -7.91
CA GLY A 105 10.42 -3.83 -8.11
C GLY A 105 10.19 -2.47 -7.47
N CYS A 106 9.39 -2.42 -6.40
CA CYS A 106 9.12 -1.16 -5.70
C CYS A 106 10.35 -0.67 -4.93
N ASP A 107 10.54 0.63 -4.88
CA ASP A 107 11.69 1.26 -4.24
C ASP A 107 11.48 1.44 -2.75
N MET A 108 10.23 1.51 -2.30
CA MET A 108 9.88 1.75 -0.90
C MET A 108 8.45 1.33 -0.63
N ILE A 109 8.12 1.21 0.66
CA ILE A 109 6.75 0.92 1.13
C ILE A 109 6.29 2.09 2.00
N VAL A 110 5.06 2.55 1.77
CA VAL A 110 4.39 3.54 2.63
C VAL A 110 3.31 2.82 3.42
N THR A 111 3.40 2.91 4.74
CA THR A 111 2.48 2.21 5.65
C THR A 111 2.38 2.95 6.97
N ASN A 112 1.21 2.90 7.61
CA ASN A 112 1.06 3.42 8.97
C ASN A 112 1.55 2.42 10.02
N ASN A 113 1.79 1.17 9.62
CA ASN A 113 2.29 0.09 10.49
C ASN A 113 3.78 -0.16 10.24
N LYS A 114 4.55 0.91 10.19
CA LYS A 114 5.98 0.87 9.86
C LYS A 114 6.74 -0.19 10.67
N ARG A 115 6.47 -0.28 11.96
CA ARG A 115 7.15 -1.21 12.86
C ARG A 115 7.05 -2.66 12.39
N ASP A 116 5.90 -3.05 11.85
CA ASP A 116 5.65 -4.43 11.45
C ASP A 116 6.48 -4.85 10.24
N PHE A 117 6.92 -3.88 9.43
CA PHE A 117 7.75 -4.13 8.24
C PHE A 117 9.25 -4.06 8.54
N LEU A 118 9.67 -3.33 9.58
CA LEU A 118 11.10 -3.15 9.88
C LEU A 118 11.80 -4.45 10.23
N GLU A 119 11.06 -5.44 10.72
CA GLU A 119 11.60 -6.75 11.10
C GLU A 119 12.27 -7.46 9.92
N PHE A 120 11.75 -7.29 8.70
CA PHE A 120 12.22 -8.06 7.54
C PHE A 120 12.53 -7.23 6.30
N SER A 121 12.22 -5.93 6.29
CA SER A 121 12.36 -5.15 5.06
C SER A 121 13.80 -4.77 4.75
N THR A 122 14.17 -4.92 3.47
CA THR A 122 15.46 -4.46 2.94
C THR A 122 15.32 -3.16 2.15
N ILE A 123 14.08 -2.66 2.00
CA ILE A 123 13.83 -1.37 1.35
C ILE A 123 13.27 -0.38 2.37
N PRO A 124 13.38 0.95 2.09
CA PRO A 124 12.87 1.96 3.02
C PRO A 124 11.38 1.81 3.30
N ILE A 125 11.01 2.02 4.56
CA ILE A 125 9.62 2.02 5.02
C ILE A 125 9.33 3.39 5.58
N TYR A 126 8.26 4.03 5.08
CA TYR A 126 7.85 5.36 5.52
C TYR A 126 6.39 5.36 5.93
N THR A 127 6.04 6.18 6.93
CA THR A 127 4.64 6.59 7.09
C THR A 127 4.29 7.56 5.97
N SER A 128 3.00 7.85 5.77
CA SER A 128 2.61 8.80 4.73
C SER A 128 3.25 10.17 4.93
N LYS A 129 3.29 10.64 6.18
CA LYS A 129 3.94 11.91 6.51
C LYS A 129 5.45 11.87 6.22
N GLU A 130 6.12 10.81 6.67
CA GLU A 130 7.56 10.65 6.44
C GLU A 130 7.90 10.59 4.96
N PHE A 131 7.08 9.90 4.18
CA PHE A 131 7.31 9.82 2.74
C PHE A 131 7.26 11.20 2.09
N LEU A 132 6.27 12.01 2.45
CA LEU A 132 6.13 13.35 1.87
C LEU A 132 7.29 14.26 2.30
N LEU A 133 7.75 14.17 3.56
CA LEU A 133 8.93 14.90 4.00
C LEU A 133 10.15 14.49 3.18
N TYR A 134 10.36 13.20 3.00
CA TYR A 134 11.45 12.68 2.17
C TYR A 134 11.33 13.19 0.73
N TYR A 135 10.16 13.05 0.12
CA TYR A 135 9.94 13.42 -1.27
C TYR A 135 10.22 14.90 -1.53
N PHE A 136 9.66 15.78 -0.71
CA PHE A 136 9.80 17.22 -0.92
C PHE A 136 11.19 17.75 -0.52
N HIS A 137 11.88 17.09 0.38
CA HIS A 137 13.27 17.46 0.72
C HIS A 137 14.29 16.99 -0.32
N SER A 138 13.94 16.00 -1.12
CA SER A 138 14.83 15.46 -2.16
C SER A 138 14.79 16.26 -3.46
N LYS A 139 13.96 17.28 -3.53
CA LYS A 139 13.79 18.11 -4.72
C LYS A 139 14.57 19.41 -4.66
#